data_406b6012d2d8da5452633d2e842c7659
#
_entry.id   406b6012d2d8da5452633d2e842c7659
#
_cell.length_a   1.000
_cell.length_b   1.000
_cell.length_c   1.000
_cell.angle_alpha   90.00
_cell.angle_beta   90.00
_cell.angle_gamma   90.00
#
_symmetry.space_group_name_H-M   'P 1'
#
loop_
_entity.id
_entity.type
_entity.pdbx_description
1 polymer ?
#
loop_
_entity_poly.entity_id
_entity_poly.type
_entity_poly.pdbx_seq_one_letter_code
_entity_poly.pdbx_strand_id
1 'polypeptide(L)'
;MDGNCSCVGKIEHDLLDHVDELDHSVMHCYRCDSALEPWLSEQWFVAVDKLKGPALDAVNSGKVTFHPARWTQTYTTWMENLKDWCISRQLWWGHQIPAWYCDDCGETVVAKTAPCTCPKCGGTRLTQDPDTLDTWFSSALWPFSTLGWPNEESEDLKYFYPTNTLVTGYDIIGFWVSRMIFSGLAYTGKAPFDTVCIHGIVRDSQGRKMSKSLGNGIDPLEVIAQYGADALRFMLVDGSTPGNDMRYIEKKVEAARNFANKLWNATRFVLMNLPEDFTPGLPSEDKLDMSDKWVLTKLNQVAGAMTDNLDHYEMGLAAAKINSFIWDVYCDWFIEIAKPRLNSGDAEQADTARRVLVYVLDKALKLLHPFMPFITEELYQALPGSAETIMTQSWPTFDEAHNWAAEEEAFEKVMDYIKAVRTMRTEMNVHPAKKTSMIIETADAAPFRNAQVYLAKFAFATDVTFTEKYEGSTDGMVQVSTHAARGFIPMME
;
A
#
# COMPACT_ATOMS: atom_id res chain seq x y z
N MET A 1 -29.80 44.79 -9.25
CA MET A 1 -30.91 44.61 -8.29
C MET A 1 -32.19 44.66 -9.08
N ASP A 2 -32.69 43.54 -9.44
CA ASP A 2 -33.85 43.44 -10.28
C ASP A 2 -35.11 43.45 -9.42
N GLY A 3 -36.10 44.24 -9.86
CA GLY A 3 -37.25 44.75 -9.14
C GLY A 3 -38.25 43.77 -8.51
N ASN A 4 -37.80 42.67 -7.93
CA ASN A 4 -38.65 41.70 -7.20
C ASN A 4 -38.28 41.55 -5.72
N CYS A 5 -37.68 42.55 -5.11
CA CYS A 5 -37.46 42.53 -3.68
C CYS A 5 -38.77 42.84 -2.94
N SER A 6 -39.14 42.05 -1.94
CA SER A 6 -40.28 42.31 -1.05
C SER A 6 -40.25 43.68 -0.35
N CYS A 7 -39.11 44.36 -0.40
CA CYS A 7 -38.94 45.72 0.10
C CYS A 7 -39.63 46.79 -0.77
N VAL A 8 -39.79 46.56 -2.08
CA VAL A 8 -40.41 47.55 -2.98
C VAL A 8 -41.87 47.84 -2.55
N GLY A 9 -42.65 46.80 -2.28
CA GLY A 9 -43.98 46.92 -1.76
C GLY A 9 -44.09 47.62 -0.39
N LYS A 10 -43.05 47.45 0.46
CA LYS A 10 -42.98 48.11 1.77
C LYS A 10 -42.67 49.61 1.65
N ILE A 11 -41.84 50.00 0.66
CA ILE A 11 -41.54 51.41 0.36
C ILE A 11 -42.78 52.10 -0.13
N GLU A 12 -43.53 51.46 -1.04
CA GLU A 12 -44.78 52.05 -1.62
C GLU A 12 -45.87 52.25 -0.58
N HIS A 13 -45.87 51.53 0.55
CA HIS A 13 -46.83 51.60 1.62
C HIS A 13 -46.29 52.29 2.90
N ASP A 14 -45.12 52.94 2.82
CA ASP A 14 -44.46 53.62 3.94
C ASP A 14 -44.24 52.69 5.16
N LEU A 15 -43.96 51.40 4.89
CA LEU A 15 -43.73 50.37 5.90
C LEU A 15 -42.24 50.05 6.09
N LEU A 16 -41.36 50.74 5.37
CA LEU A 16 -39.94 50.60 5.48
C LEU A 16 -39.39 51.64 6.48
N ASP A 17 -38.83 51.16 7.59
CA ASP A 17 -38.26 52.00 8.64
C ASP A 17 -36.84 52.45 8.25
N HIS A 18 -35.96 51.49 7.92
CA HIS A 18 -34.59 51.78 7.47
C HIS A 18 -34.03 50.62 6.62
N VAL A 19 -32.93 50.89 5.94
CA VAL A 19 -32.17 49.91 5.15
C VAL A 19 -30.74 49.97 5.59
N ASP A 20 -30.24 48.85 6.10
CA ASP A 20 -28.82 48.65 6.39
C ASP A 20 -28.11 47.97 5.24
N GLU A 21 -26.91 48.43 4.92
CA GLU A 21 -26.02 47.72 4.00
C GLU A 21 -25.31 46.58 4.73
N LEU A 22 -25.40 45.38 4.22
CA LEU A 22 -24.79 44.19 4.78
C LEU A 22 -23.93 43.48 3.73
N ASP A 23 -22.64 43.39 4.01
CA ASP A 23 -21.74 42.58 3.23
C ASP A 23 -21.90 41.09 3.64
N HIS A 24 -22.28 40.26 2.69
CA HIS A 24 -22.37 38.80 2.92
C HIS A 24 -21.79 38.00 1.76
N SER A 25 -21.34 36.78 2.05
CA SER A 25 -20.84 35.86 1.03
C SER A 25 -22.00 35.29 0.22
N VAL A 26 -21.91 35.36 -1.10
CA VAL A 26 -22.82 34.72 -2.05
C VAL A 26 -22.11 33.51 -2.67
N MET A 27 -22.78 32.36 -2.73
CA MET A 27 -22.26 31.20 -3.40
C MET A 27 -22.24 31.38 -4.92
N HIS A 28 -21.14 31.05 -5.55
CA HIS A 28 -20.98 31.07 -6.99
C HIS A 28 -20.83 29.68 -7.59
N CYS A 29 -21.28 29.49 -8.81
CA CYS A 29 -21.09 28.27 -9.56
C CYS A 29 -19.60 28.06 -9.80
N TYR A 30 -19.04 26.94 -9.35
CA TYR A 30 -17.61 26.61 -9.52
C TYR A 30 -17.16 26.45 -10.97
N ARG A 31 -18.11 26.40 -11.93
CA ARG A 31 -17.80 26.26 -13.35
C ARG A 31 -17.84 27.56 -14.14
N CYS A 32 -18.84 28.42 -13.89
CA CYS A 32 -19.06 29.63 -14.67
C CYS A 32 -19.02 30.90 -13.83
N ASP A 33 -18.79 30.80 -12.53
CA ASP A 33 -18.70 31.89 -11.57
C ASP A 33 -19.98 32.77 -11.49
N SER A 34 -21.12 32.26 -11.97
CA SER A 34 -22.41 32.95 -11.79
C SER A 34 -22.89 32.82 -10.35
N ALA A 35 -23.47 33.86 -9.79
CA ALA A 35 -24.10 33.80 -8.47
C ALA A 35 -25.24 32.78 -8.48
N LEU A 36 -25.29 31.94 -7.42
CA LEU A 36 -26.32 30.94 -7.25
C LEU A 36 -27.51 31.53 -6.52
N GLU A 37 -28.70 31.35 -7.11
CA GLU A 37 -29.97 31.76 -6.51
C GLU A 37 -30.81 30.52 -6.18
N PRO A 38 -31.49 30.49 -5.00
CA PRO A 38 -32.39 29.40 -4.65
C PRO A 38 -33.58 29.37 -5.60
N TRP A 39 -33.87 28.23 -6.21
CA TRP A 39 -35.01 27.98 -7.08
C TRP A 39 -35.76 26.73 -6.63
N LEU A 40 -37.06 26.83 -6.44
CA LEU A 40 -37.92 25.71 -6.08
C LEU A 40 -38.38 25.00 -7.36
N SER A 41 -38.14 23.70 -7.46
CA SER A 41 -38.59 22.87 -8.56
C SER A 41 -38.93 21.47 -8.06
N GLU A 42 -39.75 20.74 -8.81
CA GLU A 42 -40.00 19.33 -8.54
C GLU A 42 -38.74 18.52 -8.82
N GLN A 43 -38.41 17.60 -7.88
CA GLN A 43 -37.21 16.79 -7.94
C GLN A 43 -37.52 15.35 -7.49
N TRP A 44 -36.75 14.42 -7.97
CA TRP A 44 -36.79 13.03 -7.49
C TRP A 44 -35.97 12.87 -6.25
N PHE A 45 -36.52 12.22 -5.22
CA PHE A 45 -35.87 11.94 -3.95
C PHE A 45 -35.94 10.46 -3.60
N VAL A 46 -34.87 9.96 -3.00
CA VAL A 46 -34.87 8.71 -2.27
C VAL A 46 -35.21 8.98 -0.81
N ALA A 47 -36.29 8.36 -0.31
CA ALA A 47 -36.66 8.42 1.09
C ALA A 47 -35.69 7.57 1.94
N VAL A 48 -34.72 8.20 2.57
CA VAL A 48 -33.58 7.54 3.20
C VAL A 48 -33.92 6.93 4.56
N ASP A 49 -34.95 7.40 5.23
CA ASP A 49 -35.33 6.93 6.56
C ASP A 49 -35.57 5.42 6.63
N LYS A 50 -36.06 4.81 5.53
CA LYS A 50 -36.28 3.37 5.44
C LYS A 50 -35.00 2.57 5.19
N LEU A 51 -33.95 3.23 4.71
CA LEU A 51 -32.68 2.60 4.26
C LEU A 51 -31.58 2.74 5.31
N LYS A 52 -31.59 3.82 6.08
CA LYS A 52 -30.50 4.11 7.02
C LYS A 52 -30.44 3.17 8.23
N GLY A 53 -31.59 2.69 8.74
CA GLY A 53 -31.64 1.77 9.87
C GLY A 53 -30.84 0.50 9.63
N PRO A 54 -31.21 -0.32 8.61
CA PRO A 54 -30.46 -1.52 8.27
C PRO A 54 -28.98 -1.26 7.95
N ALA A 55 -28.65 -0.11 7.36
CA ALA A 55 -27.26 0.25 7.04
C ALA A 55 -26.43 0.59 8.28
N LEU A 56 -27.01 1.26 9.28
CA LEU A 56 -26.40 1.48 10.60
C LEU A 56 -26.24 0.16 11.36
N ASP A 57 -27.27 -0.69 11.34
CA ASP A 57 -27.22 -2.00 12.00
C ASP A 57 -26.12 -2.90 11.42
N ALA A 58 -25.89 -2.87 10.11
CA ALA A 58 -24.82 -3.64 9.48
C ALA A 58 -23.44 -3.26 10.00
N VAL A 59 -23.19 -1.97 10.25
CA VAL A 59 -21.92 -1.49 10.79
C VAL A 59 -21.85 -1.67 12.32
N ASN A 60 -22.89 -1.33 13.04
CA ASN A 60 -22.92 -1.45 14.51
C ASN A 60 -22.84 -2.90 14.99
N SER A 61 -23.36 -3.85 14.21
CA SER A 61 -23.24 -5.29 14.50
C SER A 61 -21.90 -5.91 14.08
N GLY A 62 -21.03 -5.16 13.41
CA GLY A 62 -19.75 -5.66 12.92
C GLY A 62 -19.83 -6.49 11.64
N LYS A 63 -20.99 -6.54 10.94
CA LYS A 63 -21.10 -7.17 9.62
C LYS A 63 -20.33 -6.41 8.56
N VAL A 64 -20.20 -5.10 8.72
CA VAL A 64 -19.32 -4.23 7.94
C VAL A 64 -18.41 -3.50 8.90
N THR A 65 -17.12 -3.65 8.73
CA THR A 65 -16.08 -3.02 9.57
C THR A 65 -15.29 -1.98 8.78
N PHE A 66 -14.83 -0.94 9.47
CA PHE A 66 -13.94 0.07 8.88
C PHE A 66 -12.52 -0.10 9.37
N HIS A 67 -11.58 -0.10 8.47
CA HIS A 67 -10.17 -0.04 8.80
C HIS A 67 -9.54 1.25 8.24
N PRO A 68 -8.91 2.11 9.08
CA PRO A 68 -8.88 2.07 10.54
C PRO A 68 -10.24 2.33 11.19
N ALA A 69 -10.46 1.75 12.37
CA ALA A 69 -11.74 1.80 13.08
C ALA A 69 -12.25 3.22 13.39
N ARG A 70 -11.38 4.24 13.43
CA ARG A 70 -11.79 5.65 13.64
C ARG A 70 -12.80 6.16 12.60
N TRP A 71 -12.82 5.60 11.40
CA TRP A 71 -13.73 6.01 10.33
C TRP A 71 -15.14 5.48 10.51
N THR A 72 -15.37 4.52 11.41
CA THR A 72 -16.71 4.06 11.81
C THR A 72 -17.55 5.22 12.30
N GLN A 73 -16.99 6.08 13.15
CA GLN A 73 -17.71 7.24 13.68
C GLN A 73 -18.10 8.24 12.57
N THR A 74 -17.23 8.45 11.59
CA THR A 74 -17.54 9.32 10.44
C THR A 74 -18.72 8.77 9.64
N TYR A 75 -18.75 7.45 9.40
CA TYR A 75 -19.87 6.80 8.72
C TYR A 75 -21.18 6.90 9.52
N THR A 76 -21.15 6.53 10.82
CA THR A 76 -22.36 6.53 11.64
C THR A 76 -22.94 7.94 11.79
N THR A 77 -22.10 8.95 12.07
CA THR A 77 -22.53 10.33 12.14
C THR A 77 -23.14 10.83 10.82
N TRP A 78 -22.55 10.46 9.69
CA TRP A 78 -23.11 10.77 8.37
C TRP A 78 -24.48 10.13 8.19
N MET A 79 -24.63 8.84 8.46
CA MET A 79 -25.88 8.10 8.27
C MET A 79 -27.00 8.59 9.19
N GLU A 80 -26.72 8.87 10.46
CA GLU A 80 -27.68 9.40 11.42
C GLU A 80 -28.28 10.73 10.96
N ASN A 81 -27.44 11.59 10.38
CA ASN A 81 -27.81 12.93 9.90
C ASN A 81 -28.29 12.97 8.44
N LEU A 82 -28.27 11.82 7.75
CA LEU A 82 -28.61 11.76 6.34
C LEU A 82 -30.10 12.12 6.13
N LYS A 83 -30.34 13.10 5.24
CA LYS A 83 -31.66 13.52 4.79
C LYS A 83 -32.02 12.85 3.47
N ASP A 84 -33.30 12.96 3.07
CA ASP A 84 -33.76 12.48 1.78
C ASP A 84 -32.84 12.96 0.67
N TRP A 85 -32.46 12.04 -0.19
CA TRP A 85 -31.43 12.26 -1.19
C TRP A 85 -32.07 12.65 -2.54
N CYS A 86 -31.89 13.89 -2.96
CA CYS A 86 -32.25 14.33 -4.30
C CYS A 86 -31.36 13.61 -5.33
N ILE A 87 -31.99 12.86 -6.23
CA ILE A 87 -31.29 12.04 -7.25
C ILE A 87 -31.43 12.58 -8.67
N SER A 88 -32.28 13.59 -8.91
CA SER A 88 -32.40 14.25 -10.22
C SER A 88 -31.36 15.35 -10.41
N ARG A 89 -30.84 15.44 -11.64
CA ARG A 89 -29.85 16.43 -12.07
C ARG A 89 -30.26 17.03 -13.41
N GLN A 90 -30.17 18.34 -13.54
CA GLN A 90 -30.44 19.07 -14.78
C GLN A 90 -29.17 19.14 -15.63
N LEU A 91 -28.72 17.98 -16.11
CA LEU A 91 -27.50 17.86 -16.89
C LEU A 91 -27.83 17.46 -18.32
N TRP A 92 -27.12 18.04 -19.29
CA TRP A 92 -27.25 17.67 -20.70
C TRP A 92 -26.81 16.24 -20.99
N TRP A 93 -25.83 15.72 -20.29
CA TRP A 93 -25.27 14.38 -20.46
C TRP A 93 -25.41 13.55 -19.20
N GLY A 94 -25.96 12.37 -19.32
CA GLY A 94 -26.15 11.42 -18.23
C GLY A 94 -27.24 10.40 -18.56
N HIS A 95 -27.50 9.49 -17.62
CA HIS A 95 -28.58 8.53 -17.74
C HIS A 95 -29.91 9.19 -17.35
N GLN A 96 -30.75 9.43 -18.35
CA GLN A 96 -32.06 10.07 -18.20
C GLN A 96 -32.97 9.24 -17.28
N ILE A 97 -33.77 9.93 -16.47
CA ILE A 97 -34.70 9.29 -15.56
C ILE A 97 -35.73 8.50 -16.34
N PRO A 98 -35.91 7.17 -16.07
CA PRO A 98 -36.80 6.30 -16.81
C PRO A 98 -38.27 6.43 -16.32
N ALA A 99 -38.77 7.66 -16.29
CA ALA A 99 -40.11 8.01 -15.89
C ALA A 99 -40.80 8.83 -17.00
N TRP A 100 -42.07 8.61 -17.23
CA TRP A 100 -42.88 9.26 -18.23
C TRP A 100 -44.15 9.84 -17.58
N TYR A 101 -44.48 11.05 -17.94
CA TYR A 101 -45.68 11.73 -17.45
C TYR A 101 -46.78 11.68 -18.51
N CYS A 102 -47.96 11.23 -18.14
CA CYS A 102 -49.11 11.21 -19.05
C CYS A 102 -49.77 12.58 -19.12
N ASP A 103 -49.74 13.18 -20.28
CA ASP A 103 -50.35 14.50 -20.50
C ASP A 103 -51.89 14.46 -20.42
N ASP A 104 -52.50 13.29 -20.53
CA ASP A 104 -53.97 13.15 -20.51
C ASP A 104 -54.52 13.01 -19.07
N CYS A 105 -53.80 12.39 -18.14
CA CYS A 105 -54.32 12.12 -16.78
C CYS A 105 -53.33 12.41 -15.64
N GLY A 106 -52.12 12.91 -15.93
CA GLY A 106 -51.12 13.24 -14.92
C GLY A 106 -50.43 12.04 -14.26
N GLU A 107 -50.66 10.81 -14.74
CA GLU A 107 -50.05 9.63 -14.18
C GLU A 107 -48.56 9.57 -14.48
N THR A 108 -47.74 9.18 -13.50
CA THR A 108 -46.29 8.95 -13.67
C THR A 108 -46.03 7.46 -13.89
N VAL A 109 -45.44 7.13 -15.03
CA VAL A 109 -45.14 5.75 -15.43
C VAL A 109 -43.63 5.53 -15.38
N VAL A 110 -43.17 4.65 -14.52
CA VAL A 110 -41.74 4.24 -14.47
C VAL A 110 -41.59 2.92 -15.21
N ALA A 111 -40.71 2.89 -16.22
CA ALA A 111 -40.52 1.69 -17.07
C ALA A 111 -39.07 1.59 -17.55
N LYS A 112 -38.63 0.36 -17.90
CA LYS A 112 -37.28 0.12 -18.47
C LYS A 112 -37.13 0.67 -19.90
N THR A 113 -38.24 0.69 -20.63
CA THR A 113 -38.34 1.17 -22.02
C THR A 113 -39.52 2.13 -22.12
N ALA A 114 -39.50 3.05 -23.08
CA ALA A 114 -40.58 3.99 -23.30
C ALA A 114 -41.92 3.25 -23.46
N PRO A 115 -42.92 3.52 -22.58
CA PRO A 115 -44.24 2.88 -22.69
C PRO A 115 -45.01 3.45 -23.88
N CYS A 116 -45.75 2.58 -24.59
CA CYS A 116 -46.57 3.01 -25.72
C CYS A 116 -47.87 3.68 -25.29
N THR A 117 -48.40 3.29 -24.13
CA THR A 117 -49.67 3.80 -23.60
C THR A 117 -49.63 3.97 -22.10
N CYS A 118 -50.36 4.90 -21.58
CA CYS A 118 -50.54 5.10 -20.13
C CYS A 118 -51.35 3.90 -19.52
N PRO A 119 -50.85 3.20 -18.52
CA PRO A 119 -51.57 2.06 -17.93
C PRO A 119 -52.86 2.47 -17.21
N LYS A 120 -53.03 3.74 -16.86
CA LYS A 120 -54.20 4.23 -16.14
C LYS A 120 -55.33 4.67 -17.06
N CYS A 121 -55.04 5.43 -18.12
CA CYS A 121 -56.10 5.98 -18.99
C CYS A 121 -56.05 5.49 -20.45
N GLY A 122 -55.01 4.72 -20.84
CA GLY A 122 -54.81 4.28 -22.22
C GLY A 122 -54.30 5.36 -23.17
N GLY A 123 -54.07 6.58 -22.71
CA GLY A 123 -53.55 7.68 -23.52
C GLY A 123 -52.13 7.39 -24.05
N THR A 124 -51.84 7.99 -25.23
CA THR A 124 -50.52 7.76 -25.89
C THR A 124 -49.59 8.97 -25.77
N ARG A 125 -50.02 10.04 -25.14
CA ARG A 125 -49.21 11.24 -24.91
C ARG A 125 -48.42 11.08 -23.62
N LEU A 126 -47.20 10.61 -23.76
CA LEU A 126 -46.30 10.37 -22.65
C LEU A 126 -45.01 11.14 -22.89
N THR A 127 -44.66 12.03 -21.96
CA THR A 127 -43.44 12.84 -22.00
C THR A 127 -42.46 12.31 -20.98
N GLN A 128 -41.23 11.96 -21.43
CA GLN A 128 -40.18 11.47 -20.50
C GLN A 128 -39.65 12.63 -19.66
N ASP A 129 -39.31 12.32 -18.43
CA ASP A 129 -38.62 13.25 -17.51
C ASP A 129 -37.34 13.77 -18.17
N PRO A 130 -37.12 15.10 -18.25
CA PRO A 130 -35.93 15.66 -18.90
C PRO A 130 -34.66 15.54 -18.08
N ASP A 131 -34.75 15.24 -16.79
CA ASP A 131 -33.62 15.19 -15.88
C ASP A 131 -32.82 13.89 -16.01
N THR A 132 -31.60 13.90 -15.54
CA THR A 132 -30.74 12.74 -15.42
C THR A 132 -30.60 12.31 -13.97
N LEU A 133 -30.27 11.03 -13.75
CA LEU A 133 -29.98 10.54 -12.41
C LEU A 133 -28.60 10.98 -11.94
N ASP A 134 -28.47 11.22 -10.64
CA ASP A 134 -27.21 11.47 -9.96
C ASP A 134 -26.22 10.32 -10.23
N THR A 135 -24.98 10.65 -10.56
CA THR A 135 -23.91 9.67 -10.77
C THR A 135 -23.80 8.68 -9.61
N TRP A 136 -23.96 9.15 -8.40
CA TRP A 136 -23.87 8.30 -7.20
C TRP A 136 -25.02 7.30 -7.08
N PHE A 137 -26.12 7.51 -7.78
CA PHE A 137 -27.23 6.56 -7.80
C PHE A 137 -26.85 5.25 -8.50
N SER A 138 -26.23 5.34 -9.66
CA SER A 138 -25.70 4.17 -10.36
C SER A 138 -24.41 3.64 -9.74
N SER A 139 -23.52 4.53 -9.25
CA SER A 139 -22.28 4.11 -8.58
C SER A 139 -22.53 3.28 -7.32
N ALA A 140 -23.66 3.47 -6.65
CA ALA A 140 -24.06 2.65 -5.49
C ALA A 140 -24.33 1.18 -5.83
N LEU A 141 -24.55 0.88 -7.11
CA LEU A 141 -24.81 -0.48 -7.59
C LEU A 141 -23.53 -1.27 -7.91
N TRP A 142 -22.37 -0.62 -7.88
CA TRP A 142 -21.08 -1.17 -8.29
C TRP A 142 -20.81 -2.58 -7.74
N PRO A 143 -20.98 -2.88 -6.43
CA PRO A 143 -20.58 -4.17 -5.87
C PRO A 143 -21.29 -5.37 -6.47
N PHE A 144 -22.48 -5.19 -7.04
CA PHE A 144 -23.29 -6.28 -7.58
C PHE A 144 -23.66 -6.11 -9.05
N SER A 145 -23.81 -4.88 -9.56
CA SER A 145 -24.15 -4.66 -10.96
C SER A 145 -23.05 -5.10 -11.93
N THR A 146 -21.78 -4.93 -11.54
CA THR A 146 -20.62 -5.36 -12.36
C THR A 146 -20.46 -6.87 -12.41
N LEU A 147 -21.11 -7.59 -11.50
CA LEU A 147 -21.09 -9.05 -11.42
C LEU A 147 -22.32 -9.71 -12.08
N GLY A 148 -23.10 -8.91 -12.82
CA GLY A 148 -24.22 -9.40 -13.62
C GLY A 148 -25.61 -9.21 -13.00
N TRP A 149 -25.75 -8.62 -11.80
CA TRP A 149 -27.07 -8.25 -11.25
C TRP A 149 -27.81 -7.33 -12.27
N PRO A 150 -29.12 -7.49 -12.51
CA PRO A 150 -30.11 -8.27 -11.75
C PRO A 150 -30.27 -9.74 -12.13
N ASN A 151 -29.37 -10.33 -12.93
CA ASN A 151 -29.39 -11.75 -13.19
C ASN A 151 -28.82 -12.50 -11.96
N GLU A 152 -29.70 -13.03 -11.11
CA GLU A 152 -29.30 -13.78 -9.91
C GLU A 152 -28.61 -15.12 -10.22
N GLU A 153 -28.72 -15.60 -11.47
CA GLU A 153 -28.06 -16.82 -11.92
C GLU A 153 -26.62 -16.60 -12.40
N SER A 154 -26.14 -15.34 -12.44
CA SER A 154 -24.76 -15.02 -12.81
C SER A 154 -23.79 -15.77 -11.89
N GLU A 155 -22.83 -16.50 -12.48
CA GLU A 155 -21.80 -17.23 -11.77
C GLU A 155 -20.87 -16.27 -11.01
N ASP A 156 -20.51 -15.14 -11.62
CA ASP A 156 -19.69 -14.12 -10.99
C ASP A 156 -20.39 -13.51 -9.77
N LEU A 157 -21.69 -13.24 -9.87
CA LEU A 157 -22.46 -12.72 -8.74
C LEU A 157 -22.52 -13.73 -7.58
N LYS A 158 -22.72 -15.01 -7.89
CA LYS A 158 -22.76 -16.08 -6.88
C LYS A 158 -21.42 -16.29 -6.20
N TYR A 159 -20.32 -16.11 -6.94
CA TYR A 159 -18.97 -16.35 -6.43
C TYR A 159 -18.36 -15.15 -5.70
N PHE A 160 -18.47 -13.95 -6.29
CA PHE A 160 -17.76 -12.76 -5.80
C PHE A 160 -18.58 -11.84 -4.91
N TYR A 161 -19.90 -12.01 -4.81
CA TYR A 161 -20.76 -11.16 -3.99
C TYR A 161 -21.35 -11.89 -2.78
N PRO A 162 -21.27 -11.33 -1.55
CA PRO A 162 -20.58 -10.10 -1.15
C PRO A 162 -19.06 -10.18 -1.32
N THR A 163 -18.40 -9.03 -1.54
CA THR A 163 -16.95 -8.97 -1.58
C THR A 163 -16.34 -8.92 -0.17
N ASN A 164 -15.05 -9.30 -0.03
CA ASN A 164 -14.40 -9.27 1.27
C ASN A 164 -14.00 -7.84 1.67
N THR A 165 -13.34 -7.11 0.75
CA THR A 165 -12.76 -5.81 1.05
C THR A 165 -13.08 -4.79 -0.02
N LEU A 166 -13.57 -3.62 0.41
CA LEU A 166 -13.65 -2.39 -0.40
C LEU A 166 -12.51 -1.47 0.01
N VAL A 167 -11.74 -0.97 -0.96
CA VAL A 167 -10.67 0.02 -0.72
C VAL A 167 -11.08 1.36 -1.31
N THR A 168 -11.08 2.42 -0.51
CA THR A 168 -11.48 3.77 -0.96
C THR A 168 -10.89 4.87 -0.08
N GLY A 169 -10.93 6.12 -0.59
CA GLY A 169 -10.57 7.32 0.18
C GLY A 169 -11.64 7.70 1.21
N TYR A 170 -11.20 8.36 2.27
CA TYR A 170 -12.11 8.81 3.34
C TYR A 170 -13.11 9.87 2.87
N ASP A 171 -12.82 10.63 1.82
CA ASP A 171 -13.63 11.75 1.34
C ASP A 171 -14.91 11.31 0.64
N ILE A 172 -15.07 10.04 0.32
CA ILE A 172 -16.28 9.49 -0.30
C ILE A 172 -16.99 8.42 0.54
N ILE A 173 -16.71 8.36 1.84
CA ILE A 173 -17.43 7.48 2.78
C ILE A 173 -18.95 7.77 2.71
N GLY A 174 -19.34 9.04 2.80
CA GLY A 174 -20.72 9.44 2.73
C GLY A 174 -21.34 9.32 1.34
N PHE A 175 -20.58 9.64 0.29
CA PHE A 175 -21.12 9.68 -1.08
C PHE A 175 -21.17 8.32 -1.76
N TRP A 176 -20.26 7.43 -1.45
CA TRP A 176 -20.16 6.15 -2.12
C TRP A 176 -20.35 4.95 -1.18
N VAL A 177 -19.55 4.85 -0.10
CA VAL A 177 -19.61 3.68 0.79
C VAL A 177 -21.00 3.52 1.40
N SER A 178 -21.57 4.60 1.96
CA SER A 178 -22.89 4.53 2.59
C SER A 178 -23.96 4.13 1.59
N ARG A 179 -23.88 4.66 0.36
CA ARG A 179 -24.84 4.36 -0.70
C ARG A 179 -24.73 2.93 -1.20
N MET A 180 -23.53 2.38 -1.32
CA MET A 180 -23.35 0.95 -1.63
C MET A 180 -23.93 0.06 -0.54
N ILE A 181 -23.72 0.38 0.74
CA ILE A 181 -24.23 -0.42 1.86
C ILE A 181 -25.75 -0.46 1.85
N PHE A 182 -26.43 0.70 1.83
CA PHE A 182 -27.89 0.69 1.85
C PHE A 182 -28.51 0.17 0.56
N SER A 183 -27.89 0.40 -0.61
CA SER A 183 -28.38 -0.18 -1.88
C SER A 183 -28.20 -1.69 -1.92
N GLY A 184 -27.05 -2.21 -1.49
CA GLY A 184 -26.82 -3.66 -1.36
C GLY A 184 -27.86 -4.31 -0.47
N LEU A 185 -28.08 -3.78 0.72
CA LEU A 185 -29.10 -4.27 1.65
C LEU A 185 -30.53 -4.20 1.07
N ALA A 186 -30.86 -3.11 0.37
CA ALA A 186 -32.19 -2.92 -0.21
C ALA A 186 -32.48 -3.83 -1.40
N TYR A 187 -31.50 -4.05 -2.29
CA TYR A 187 -31.70 -4.80 -3.51
C TYR A 187 -31.37 -6.28 -3.42
N THR A 188 -30.38 -6.65 -2.60
CA THR A 188 -29.91 -8.04 -2.50
C THR A 188 -30.15 -8.67 -1.12
N GLY A 189 -30.57 -7.88 -0.13
CA GLY A 189 -30.72 -8.32 1.27
C GLY A 189 -29.39 -8.57 2.00
N LYS A 190 -28.23 -8.30 1.37
CA LYS A 190 -26.92 -8.57 1.93
C LYS A 190 -26.08 -7.28 1.98
N ALA A 191 -25.22 -7.17 3.01
CA ALA A 191 -24.16 -6.16 2.99
C ALA A 191 -23.22 -6.43 1.82
N PRO A 192 -22.78 -5.41 1.08
CA PRO A 192 -22.03 -5.62 -0.16
C PRO A 192 -20.58 -6.02 0.04
N PHE A 193 -20.01 -5.81 1.23
CA PHE A 193 -18.62 -6.15 1.60
C PHE A 193 -18.49 -6.26 3.12
N ASP A 194 -17.44 -6.96 3.58
CA ASP A 194 -17.19 -7.18 5.01
C ASP A 194 -16.32 -6.07 5.61
N THR A 195 -15.27 -5.64 4.88
CA THR A 195 -14.33 -4.63 5.35
C THR A 195 -14.24 -3.45 4.40
N VAL A 196 -14.25 -2.24 4.95
CA VAL A 196 -13.96 -0.98 4.24
C VAL A 196 -12.58 -0.50 4.65
N CYS A 197 -11.59 -0.72 3.78
CA CYS A 197 -10.23 -0.25 3.98
C CYS A 197 -10.11 1.19 3.46
N ILE A 198 -9.91 2.13 4.37
CA ILE A 198 -9.83 3.56 4.06
C ILE A 198 -8.37 3.99 3.90
N HIS A 199 -8.06 4.58 2.76
CA HIS A 199 -6.78 5.24 2.51
C HIS A 199 -6.89 6.76 2.58
N GLY A 200 -5.76 7.43 2.75
CA GLY A 200 -5.66 8.88 2.67
C GLY A 200 -5.57 9.38 1.22
N ILE A 201 -5.51 10.69 1.05
CA ILE A 201 -5.38 11.35 -0.24
C ILE A 201 -3.92 11.77 -0.44
N VAL A 202 -3.43 11.63 -1.67
CA VAL A 202 -2.11 12.16 -2.05
C VAL A 202 -2.21 13.68 -2.21
N ARG A 203 -1.38 14.41 -1.48
CA ARG A 203 -1.27 15.87 -1.51
C ARG A 203 0.01 16.29 -2.19
N ASP A 204 0.07 17.55 -2.64
CA ASP A 204 1.29 18.11 -3.18
C ASP A 204 2.42 18.20 -2.12
N SER A 205 3.62 18.60 -2.54
CA SER A 205 4.78 18.70 -1.64
C SER A 205 4.58 19.69 -0.49
N GLN A 206 3.65 20.65 -0.63
CA GLN A 206 3.29 21.62 0.41
C GLN A 206 2.14 21.11 1.30
N GLY A 207 1.57 19.95 1.01
CA GLY A 207 0.47 19.36 1.76
C GLY A 207 -0.92 19.86 1.34
N ARG A 208 -1.05 20.55 0.21
CA ARG A 208 -2.34 21.03 -0.31
C ARG A 208 -3.02 19.92 -1.11
N LYS A 209 -4.35 19.85 -1.08
CA LYS A 209 -5.13 18.95 -1.92
C LYS A 209 -4.88 19.29 -3.39
N MET A 210 -4.58 18.29 -4.20
CA MET A 210 -4.41 18.47 -5.64
C MET A 210 -5.76 18.75 -6.28
N SER A 211 -5.82 19.78 -7.13
CA SER A 211 -7.02 20.13 -7.88
C SER A 211 -6.68 20.73 -9.24
N LYS A 212 -7.61 20.60 -10.19
CA LYS A 212 -7.46 21.20 -11.54
C LYS A 212 -7.36 22.71 -11.48
N SER A 213 -8.09 23.34 -10.55
CA SER A 213 -8.12 24.80 -10.37
C SER A 213 -6.80 25.37 -9.84
N LEU A 214 -6.06 24.60 -9.02
CA LEU A 214 -4.77 25.01 -8.50
C LEU A 214 -3.60 24.66 -9.44
N GLY A 215 -3.84 23.84 -10.47
CA GLY A 215 -2.79 23.40 -11.40
C GLY A 215 -1.64 22.64 -10.73
N ASN A 216 -1.87 22.09 -9.52
CA ASN A 216 -0.88 21.37 -8.72
C ASN A 216 -1.04 19.85 -8.81
N GLY A 217 -1.82 19.36 -9.77
CA GLY A 217 -1.96 17.94 -10.06
C GLY A 217 -0.67 17.37 -10.68
N ILE A 218 -0.32 16.17 -10.30
CA ILE A 218 0.81 15.42 -10.86
C ILE A 218 0.23 14.33 -11.73
N ASP A 219 0.66 14.29 -13.00
CA ASP A 219 0.25 13.23 -13.92
C ASP A 219 1.04 11.95 -13.59
N PRO A 220 0.37 10.87 -13.17
CA PRO A 220 1.06 9.61 -12.90
C PRO A 220 1.73 9.01 -14.12
N LEU A 221 1.26 9.28 -15.34
CA LEU A 221 1.87 8.77 -16.56
C LEU A 221 3.22 9.42 -16.84
N GLU A 222 3.38 10.71 -16.54
CA GLU A 222 4.67 11.40 -16.63
C GLU A 222 5.67 10.84 -15.62
N VAL A 223 5.22 10.58 -14.38
CA VAL A 223 6.05 9.94 -13.34
C VAL A 223 6.46 8.53 -13.76
N ILE A 224 5.55 7.75 -14.31
CA ILE A 224 5.83 6.39 -14.82
C ILE A 224 6.83 6.43 -15.97
N ALA A 225 6.71 7.37 -16.91
CA ALA A 225 7.63 7.52 -18.02
C ALA A 225 9.07 7.85 -17.53
N GLN A 226 9.21 8.60 -16.44
CA GLN A 226 10.51 9.02 -15.90
C GLN A 226 11.15 7.99 -14.96
N TYR A 227 10.36 7.36 -14.09
CA TYR A 227 10.87 6.54 -12.99
C TYR A 227 10.46 5.06 -13.06
N GLY A 228 9.47 4.72 -13.89
CA GLY A 228 8.89 3.39 -13.97
C GLY A 228 7.66 3.23 -13.06
N ALA A 229 6.76 2.32 -13.46
CA ALA A 229 5.52 2.07 -12.74
C ALA A 229 5.74 1.52 -11.32
N ASP A 230 6.69 0.62 -11.15
CA ASP A 230 7.01 0.02 -9.85
C ASP A 230 7.53 1.05 -8.84
N ALA A 231 8.30 2.04 -9.29
CA ALA A 231 8.80 3.10 -8.43
C ALA A 231 7.66 3.97 -7.89
N LEU A 232 6.69 4.33 -8.75
CA LEU A 232 5.51 5.08 -8.32
C LEU A 232 4.65 4.25 -7.37
N ARG A 233 4.35 2.99 -7.72
CA ARG A 233 3.55 2.08 -6.90
C ARG A 233 4.16 1.90 -5.51
N PHE A 234 5.45 1.63 -5.45
CA PHE A 234 6.16 1.42 -4.19
C PHE A 234 6.15 2.69 -3.32
N MET A 235 6.44 3.85 -3.90
CA MET A 235 6.40 5.15 -3.20
C MET A 235 5.01 5.44 -2.60
N LEU A 236 3.92 5.07 -3.29
CA LEU A 236 2.55 5.30 -2.80
C LEU A 236 2.20 4.41 -1.60
N VAL A 237 2.91 3.31 -1.40
CA VAL A 237 2.67 2.37 -0.28
C VAL A 237 3.70 2.54 0.82
N ASP A 238 4.99 2.70 0.47
CA ASP A 238 6.08 2.80 1.44
C ASP A 238 5.93 4.01 2.37
N GLY A 239 5.85 3.74 3.66
CA GLY A 239 5.62 4.76 4.69
C GLY A 239 4.18 5.29 4.72
N SER A 240 3.24 4.67 4.00
CA SER A 240 1.82 4.98 4.15
C SER A 240 1.30 4.48 5.50
N THR A 241 0.37 5.26 6.07
CA THR A 241 -0.37 4.87 7.28
C THR A 241 -1.85 4.81 6.93
N PRO A 242 -2.58 3.73 7.28
CA PRO A 242 -3.98 3.59 6.94
C PRO A 242 -4.82 4.83 7.29
N GLY A 243 -5.58 5.34 6.33
CA GLY A 243 -6.48 6.46 6.47
C GLY A 243 -5.83 7.84 6.65
N ASN A 244 -4.51 7.97 6.51
CA ASN A 244 -3.81 9.25 6.59
C ASN A 244 -3.36 9.73 5.21
N ASP A 245 -3.43 11.05 5.00
CA ASP A 245 -2.90 11.67 3.79
C ASP A 245 -1.39 11.53 3.70
N MET A 246 -0.90 11.42 2.49
CA MET A 246 0.53 11.45 2.21
C MET A 246 0.88 12.60 1.27
N ARG A 247 2.12 13.09 1.37
CA ARG A 247 2.65 14.09 0.44
C ARG A 247 3.40 13.40 -0.68
N TYR A 248 3.15 13.83 -1.89
CA TYR A 248 4.00 13.45 -3.02
C TYR A 248 5.36 14.14 -2.89
N ILE A 249 6.41 13.34 -2.83
CA ILE A 249 7.80 13.80 -2.75
C ILE A 249 8.59 13.06 -3.81
N GLU A 250 9.02 13.77 -4.84
CA GLU A 250 9.75 13.21 -6.01
C GLU A 250 10.98 12.39 -5.59
N LYS A 251 11.74 12.86 -4.60
CA LYS A 251 12.89 12.11 -4.04
C LYS A 251 12.55 10.73 -3.52
N LYS A 252 11.31 10.51 -3.05
CA LYS A 252 10.86 9.16 -2.63
C LYS A 252 10.64 8.25 -3.83
N VAL A 253 10.14 8.78 -4.95
CA VAL A 253 10.01 8.01 -6.20
C VAL A 253 11.39 7.63 -6.73
N GLU A 254 12.33 8.58 -6.70
CA GLU A 254 13.73 8.32 -7.06
C GLU A 254 14.38 7.25 -6.17
N ALA A 255 14.15 7.29 -4.86
CA ALA A 255 14.62 6.26 -3.92
C ALA A 255 14.04 4.88 -4.26
N ALA A 256 12.74 4.80 -4.58
CA ALA A 256 12.09 3.56 -5.01
C ALA A 256 12.66 3.02 -6.33
N ARG A 257 12.97 3.89 -7.31
CA ARG A 257 13.70 3.50 -8.53
C ARG A 257 15.09 2.97 -8.23
N ASN A 258 15.82 3.61 -7.32
CA ASN A 258 17.15 3.17 -6.91
C ASN A 258 17.10 1.81 -6.19
N PHE A 259 16.05 1.56 -5.43
CA PHE A 259 15.78 0.24 -4.84
C PHE A 259 15.56 -0.84 -5.92
N ALA A 260 14.72 -0.55 -6.92
CA ALA A 260 14.55 -1.43 -8.07
C ALA A 260 15.87 -1.73 -8.79
N ASN A 261 16.67 -0.70 -9.04
CA ASN A 261 18.01 -0.86 -9.65
C ASN A 261 18.96 -1.71 -8.80
N LYS A 262 18.91 -1.56 -7.47
CA LYS A 262 19.72 -2.39 -6.56
C LYS A 262 19.31 -3.86 -6.63
N LEU A 263 18.00 -4.13 -6.63
CA LEU A 263 17.46 -5.48 -6.77
C LEU A 263 17.84 -6.11 -8.12
N TRP A 264 17.73 -5.35 -9.22
CA TRP A 264 18.18 -5.77 -10.55
C TRP A 264 19.65 -6.20 -10.56
N ASN A 265 20.52 -5.36 -10.02
CA ASN A 265 21.96 -5.66 -9.98
C ASN A 265 22.29 -6.84 -9.06
N ALA A 266 21.57 -6.99 -7.95
CA ALA A 266 21.69 -8.15 -7.06
C ALA A 266 21.31 -9.45 -7.77
N THR A 267 20.19 -9.46 -8.47
CA THR A 267 19.74 -10.61 -9.26
C THR A 267 20.74 -10.94 -10.38
N ARG A 268 21.22 -9.93 -11.11
CA ARG A 268 22.25 -10.09 -12.13
C ARG A 268 23.52 -10.72 -11.54
N PHE A 269 23.98 -10.27 -10.37
CA PHE A 269 25.12 -10.86 -9.69
C PHE A 269 24.88 -12.35 -9.39
N VAL A 270 23.71 -12.70 -8.87
CA VAL A 270 23.37 -14.10 -8.58
C VAL A 270 23.44 -14.94 -9.85
N LEU A 271 22.73 -14.54 -10.90
CA LEU A 271 22.68 -15.28 -12.17
C LEU A 271 24.05 -15.48 -12.81
N MET A 272 24.92 -14.47 -12.76
CA MET A 272 26.29 -14.57 -13.30
C MET A 272 27.20 -15.55 -12.55
N ASN A 273 26.83 -15.95 -11.34
CA ASN A 273 27.57 -16.91 -10.51
C ASN A 273 26.99 -18.32 -10.54
N LEU A 274 25.92 -18.56 -11.32
CA LEU A 274 25.32 -19.88 -11.47
C LEU A 274 26.02 -20.64 -12.62
N PRO A 275 26.32 -21.95 -12.44
CA PRO A 275 26.73 -22.79 -13.54
C PRO A 275 25.54 -23.15 -14.47
N GLU A 276 25.81 -23.58 -15.69
CA GLU A 276 24.77 -23.91 -16.68
C GLU A 276 23.85 -25.05 -16.22
N ASP A 277 24.37 -25.98 -15.43
CA ASP A 277 23.66 -27.14 -14.91
C ASP A 277 23.08 -26.92 -13.49
N PHE A 278 22.95 -25.68 -13.05
CA PHE A 278 22.46 -25.35 -11.72
C PHE A 278 21.04 -25.87 -11.48
N THR A 279 20.86 -26.55 -10.37
CA THR A 279 19.55 -27.05 -9.92
C THR A 279 19.12 -26.31 -8.65
N PRO A 280 17.99 -25.57 -8.67
CA PRO A 280 17.50 -24.83 -7.50
C PRO A 280 17.04 -25.77 -6.39
N GLY A 281 16.95 -25.25 -5.18
CA GLY A 281 16.50 -25.94 -3.97
C GLY A 281 17.48 -25.73 -2.81
N LEU A 282 16.97 -25.69 -1.59
CA LEU A 282 17.83 -25.60 -0.41
C LEU A 282 18.65 -26.89 -0.25
N PRO A 283 19.91 -26.77 0.14
CA PRO A 283 20.69 -27.94 0.59
C PRO A 283 20.13 -28.49 1.91
N SER A 284 20.58 -29.69 2.31
CA SER A 284 20.27 -30.25 3.62
C SER A 284 20.85 -29.36 4.74
N GLU A 285 20.21 -29.37 5.91
CA GLU A 285 20.56 -28.47 7.02
C GLU A 285 22.02 -28.61 7.49
N ASP A 286 22.57 -29.80 7.45
CA ASP A 286 23.96 -30.09 7.82
C ASP A 286 25.02 -29.41 6.93
N LYS A 287 24.62 -28.95 5.75
CA LYS A 287 25.47 -28.19 4.81
C LYS A 287 25.38 -26.67 4.99
N LEU A 288 24.38 -26.21 5.72
CA LEU A 288 24.17 -24.78 5.99
C LEU A 288 25.14 -24.30 7.05
N ASP A 289 25.88 -23.23 6.76
CA ASP A 289 26.67 -22.56 7.77
C ASP A 289 25.84 -21.55 8.59
N MET A 290 26.48 -20.95 9.59
CA MET A 290 25.82 -19.98 10.46
C MET A 290 25.25 -18.77 9.68
N SER A 291 25.90 -18.34 8.60
CA SER A 291 25.44 -17.20 7.80
C SER A 291 24.24 -17.58 6.91
N ASP A 292 24.17 -18.83 6.45
CA ASP A 292 23.02 -19.34 5.71
C ASP A 292 21.79 -19.42 6.62
N LYS A 293 21.97 -20.02 7.80
CA LYS A 293 20.91 -20.11 8.81
C LYS A 293 20.42 -18.73 9.23
N TRP A 294 21.33 -17.77 9.40
CA TRP A 294 20.98 -16.39 9.70
C TRP A 294 20.08 -15.75 8.63
N VAL A 295 20.47 -15.79 7.35
CA VAL A 295 19.67 -15.14 6.30
C VAL A 295 18.33 -15.84 6.08
N LEU A 296 18.29 -17.17 6.20
CA LEU A 296 17.04 -17.94 6.10
C LEU A 296 16.10 -17.63 7.26
N THR A 297 16.63 -17.49 8.49
CA THR A 297 15.83 -17.05 9.65
C THR A 297 15.28 -15.64 9.44
N LYS A 298 16.10 -14.68 8.97
CA LYS A 298 15.65 -13.33 8.65
C LYS A 298 14.55 -13.30 7.59
N LEU A 299 14.70 -14.09 6.52
CA LEU A 299 13.67 -14.22 5.48
C LEU A 299 12.36 -14.77 6.05
N ASN A 300 12.47 -15.80 6.86
CA ASN A 300 11.34 -16.47 7.49
C ASN A 300 10.56 -15.52 8.41
N GLN A 301 11.29 -14.77 9.25
CA GLN A 301 10.69 -13.73 10.12
C GLN A 301 10.00 -12.63 9.31
N VAL A 302 10.60 -12.18 8.21
CA VAL A 302 10.00 -11.16 7.32
C VAL A 302 8.73 -11.71 6.66
N ALA A 303 8.73 -12.95 6.20
CA ALA A 303 7.54 -13.58 5.60
C ALA A 303 6.36 -13.61 6.60
N GLY A 304 6.60 -14.04 7.83
CA GLY A 304 5.59 -14.03 8.89
C GLY A 304 5.09 -12.62 9.22
N ALA A 305 6.02 -11.69 9.44
CA ALA A 305 5.67 -10.31 9.79
C ALA A 305 4.95 -9.56 8.66
N MET A 306 5.28 -9.85 7.40
CA MET A 306 4.56 -9.27 6.26
C MET A 306 3.14 -9.82 6.17
N THR A 307 2.96 -11.13 6.35
CA THR A 307 1.63 -11.75 6.36
C THR A 307 0.76 -11.11 7.44
N ASP A 308 1.27 -10.99 8.66
CA ASP A 308 0.57 -10.34 9.77
C ASP A 308 0.20 -8.88 9.46
N ASN A 309 1.13 -8.08 8.93
CA ASN A 309 0.83 -6.71 8.54
C ASN A 309 -0.22 -6.62 7.43
N LEU A 310 -0.17 -7.48 6.41
CA LEU A 310 -1.13 -7.48 5.32
C LEU A 310 -2.53 -7.90 5.80
N ASP A 311 -2.63 -8.88 6.68
CA ASP A 311 -3.89 -9.32 7.30
C ASP A 311 -4.53 -8.19 8.14
N HIS A 312 -3.70 -7.28 8.68
CA HIS A 312 -4.15 -6.09 9.39
C HIS A 312 -4.24 -4.83 8.52
N TYR A 313 -4.15 -4.95 7.19
CA TYR A 313 -4.16 -3.80 6.24
C TYR A 313 -3.04 -2.77 6.45
N GLU A 314 -1.93 -3.16 7.08
CA GLU A 314 -0.77 -2.31 7.34
C GLU A 314 0.25 -2.41 6.18
N MET A 315 -0.19 -2.13 4.96
CA MET A 315 0.59 -2.29 3.73
C MET A 315 1.91 -1.53 3.74
N GLY A 316 1.94 -0.33 4.33
CA GLY A 316 3.17 0.46 4.45
C GLY A 316 4.24 -0.20 5.32
N LEU A 317 3.83 -0.87 6.41
CA LEU A 317 4.75 -1.62 7.27
C LEU A 317 5.26 -2.88 6.56
N ALA A 318 4.40 -3.59 5.83
CA ALA A 318 4.81 -4.74 5.03
C ALA A 318 5.84 -4.34 3.96
N ALA A 319 5.59 -3.24 3.22
CA ALA A 319 6.52 -2.72 2.22
C ALA A 319 7.88 -2.33 2.82
N ALA A 320 7.89 -1.65 3.97
CA ALA A 320 9.11 -1.29 4.66
C ALA A 320 9.94 -2.51 5.11
N LYS A 321 9.27 -3.57 5.60
CA LYS A 321 9.96 -4.81 6.02
C LYS A 321 10.67 -5.51 4.87
N ILE A 322 10.00 -5.68 3.73
CA ILE A 322 10.63 -6.33 2.58
C ILE A 322 11.73 -5.45 1.96
N ASN A 323 11.55 -4.13 1.96
CA ASN A 323 12.58 -3.20 1.51
C ASN A 323 13.85 -3.34 2.36
N SER A 324 13.73 -3.24 3.68
CA SER A 324 14.88 -3.39 4.60
C SER A 324 15.52 -4.78 4.48
N PHE A 325 14.74 -5.84 4.36
CA PHE A 325 15.29 -7.18 4.15
C PHE A 325 16.13 -7.26 2.87
N ILE A 326 15.58 -6.82 1.73
CA ILE A 326 16.29 -6.87 0.45
C ILE A 326 17.52 -5.97 0.47
N TRP A 327 17.36 -4.73 0.95
CA TRP A 327 18.44 -3.73 0.93
C TRP A 327 19.54 -4.07 1.92
N ASP A 328 19.19 -4.19 3.21
CA ASP A 328 20.18 -4.25 4.30
C ASP A 328 20.67 -5.68 4.54
N VAL A 329 19.76 -6.68 4.51
CA VAL A 329 20.11 -8.06 4.86
C VAL A 329 20.65 -8.78 3.63
N TYR A 330 19.89 -8.83 2.55
CA TYR A 330 20.27 -9.62 1.38
C TYR A 330 21.38 -8.97 0.57
N CYS A 331 21.22 -7.70 0.16
CA CYS A 331 22.19 -7.05 -0.71
C CYS A 331 23.45 -6.59 0.02
N ASP A 332 23.32 -5.92 1.17
CA ASP A 332 24.49 -5.31 1.85
C ASP A 332 25.31 -6.34 2.64
N TRP A 333 24.66 -7.40 3.13
CA TRP A 333 25.34 -8.42 3.91
C TRP A 333 25.43 -9.77 3.20
N PHE A 334 24.32 -10.42 2.89
CA PHE A 334 24.38 -11.82 2.49
C PHE A 334 25.10 -12.04 1.15
N ILE A 335 24.85 -11.22 0.15
CA ILE A 335 25.58 -11.27 -1.13
C ILE A 335 27.10 -11.09 -0.88
N GLU A 336 27.49 -10.16 -0.02
CA GLU A 336 28.90 -9.93 0.27
C GLU A 336 29.52 -11.10 1.07
N ILE A 337 28.76 -11.71 1.96
CA ILE A 337 29.13 -12.92 2.73
C ILE A 337 29.29 -14.12 1.79
N ALA A 338 28.45 -14.27 0.80
CA ALA A 338 28.52 -15.37 -0.17
C ALA A 338 29.77 -15.31 -1.07
N LYS A 339 30.29 -14.10 -1.40
CA LYS A 339 31.42 -13.93 -2.33
C LYS A 339 32.68 -14.74 -1.97
N PRO A 340 33.19 -14.78 -0.72
CA PRO A 340 34.31 -15.65 -0.35
C PRO A 340 34.04 -17.12 -0.62
N ARG A 341 32.84 -17.58 -0.35
CA ARG A 341 32.44 -18.99 -0.53
C ARG A 341 32.34 -19.35 -2.01
N LEU A 342 31.78 -18.46 -2.84
CA LEU A 342 31.73 -18.63 -4.29
C LEU A 342 33.10 -18.74 -4.92
N ASN A 343 34.14 -18.14 -4.31
CA ASN A 343 35.52 -18.06 -4.81
C ASN A 343 36.50 -18.94 -3.97
N SER A 344 36.03 -19.77 -3.08
CA SER A 344 36.87 -20.57 -2.15
C SER A 344 37.65 -21.68 -2.83
N GLY A 345 37.26 -22.13 -4.02
CA GLY A 345 37.74 -23.36 -4.66
C GLY A 345 37.09 -24.63 -4.11
N ASP A 346 36.28 -24.54 -3.07
CA ASP A 346 35.48 -25.65 -2.52
C ASP A 346 34.12 -25.69 -3.23
N ALA A 347 33.92 -26.69 -4.06
CA ALA A 347 32.73 -26.86 -4.89
C ALA A 347 31.43 -27.01 -4.06
N GLU A 348 31.51 -27.67 -2.91
CA GLU A 348 30.33 -27.90 -2.04
C GLU A 348 29.90 -26.58 -1.34
N GLN A 349 30.84 -25.81 -0.79
CA GLN A 349 30.56 -24.53 -0.19
C GLN A 349 30.01 -23.54 -1.23
N ALA A 350 30.57 -23.56 -2.43
CA ALA A 350 30.11 -22.70 -3.52
C ALA A 350 28.69 -23.06 -3.99
N ASP A 351 28.38 -24.37 -4.11
CA ASP A 351 27.02 -24.82 -4.48
C ASP A 351 26.01 -24.49 -3.39
N THR A 352 26.33 -24.69 -2.12
CA THR A 352 25.47 -24.31 -0.98
C THR A 352 25.17 -22.82 -1.01
N ALA A 353 26.19 -21.98 -1.19
CA ALA A 353 26.00 -20.52 -1.26
C ALA A 353 25.11 -20.10 -2.43
N ARG A 354 25.27 -20.70 -3.62
CA ARG A 354 24.41 -20.44 -4.78
C ARG A 354 22.96 -20.82 -4.53
N ARG A 355 22.72 -21.99 -3.95
CA ARG A 355 21.36 -22.49 -3.63
C ARG A 355 20.65 -21.58 -2.65
N VAL A 356 21.33 -21.15 -1.59
CA VAL A 356 20.74 -20.22 -0.61
C VAL A 356 20.50 -18.86 -1.23
N LEU A 357 21.43 -18.32 -2.04
CA LEU A 357 21.24 -17.04 -2.76
C LEU A 357 19.99 -17.08 -3.64
N VAL A 358 19.81 -18.12 -4.44
CA VAL A 358 18.65 -18.25 -5.34
C VAL A 358 17.36 -18.47 -4.55
N TYR A 359 17.38 -19.30 -3.51
CA TYR A 359 16.20 -19.55 -2.68
C TYR A 359 15.69 -18.29 -1.99
N VAL A 360 16.61 -17.54 -1.37
CA VAL A 360 16.26 -16.28 -0.68
C VAL A 360 15.72 -15.24 -1.68
N LEU A 361 16.34 -15.15 -2.86
CA LEU A 361 15.90 -14.25 -3.92
C LEU A 361 14.50 -14.60 -4.43
N ASP A 362 14.23 -15.88 -4.73
CA ASP A 362 12.90 -16.36 -5.15
C ASP A 362 11.81 -15.94 -4.16
N LYS A 363 12.03 -16.20 -2.87
CA LYS A 363 11.07 -15.85 -1.83
C LYS A 363 10.92 -14.34 -1.65
N ALA A 364 12.03 -13.59 -1.69
CA ALA A 364 12.00 -12.13 -1.59
C ALA A 364 11.24 -11.47 -2.75
N LEU A 365 11.40 -12.00 -3.98
CA LEU A 365 10.65 -11.53 -5.15
C LEU A 365 9.15 -11.78 -4.98
N LYS A 366 8.75 -12.94 -4.48
CA LYS A 366 7.35 -13.28 -4.19
C LYS A 366 6.75 -12.35 -3.14
N LEU A 367 7.48 -12.06 -2.07
CA LEU A 367 7.05 -11.12 -1.03
C LEU A 367 6.95 -9.67 -1.53
N LEU A 368 7.82 -9.26 -2.44
CA LEU A 368 7.81 -7.91 -3.00
C LEU A 368 6.78 -7.72 -4.12
N HIS A 369 6.36 -8.80 -4.78
CA HIS A 369 5.54 -8.76 -6.00
C HIS A 369 4.25 -7.93 -5.88
N PRO A 370 3.47 -7.97 -4.78
CA PRO A 370 2.27 -7.14 -4.65
C PRO A 370 2.53 -5.64 -4.79
N PHE A 371 3.72 -5.18 -4.45
CA PHE A 371 4.12 -3.77 -4.47
C PHE A 371 4.79 -3.37 -5.78
N MET A 372 5.67 -4.23 -6.32
CA MET A 372 6.49 -3.98 -7.52
C MET A 372 6.35 -5.13 -8.54
N PRO A 373 5.17 -5.28 -9.15
CA PRO A 373 4.86 -6.48 -9.94
C PRO A 373 5.69 -6.63 -11.21
N PHE A 374 6.11 -5.54 -11.86
CA PHE A 374 6.77 -5.64 -13.15
C PHE A 374 8.22 -6.13 -13.03
N ILE A 375 9.01 -5.49 -12.17
CA ILE A 375 10.41 -5.92 -11.98
C ILE A 375 10.50 -7.30 -11.36
N THR A 376 9.62 -7.62 -10.41
CA THR A 376 9.67 -8.93 -9.74
C THR A 376 9.28 -10.06 -10.67
N GLU A 377 8.32 -9.87 -11.58
CA GLU A 377 8.00 -10.86 -12.62
C GLU A 377 9.19 -11.09 -13.55
N GLU A 378 9.78 -10.02 -14.08
CA GLU A 378 10.93 -10.09 -15.00
C GLU A 378 12.12 -10.83 -14.35
N LEU A 379 12.44 -10.49 -13.11
CA LEU A 379 13.55 -11.11 -12.40
C LEU A 379 13.24 -12.57 -12.01
N TYR A 380 11.99 -12.87 -11.64
CA TYR A 380 11.56 -14.21 -11.32
C TYR A 380 11.67 -15.15 -12.51
N GLN A 381 11.20 -14.74 -13.68
CA GLN A 381 11.28 -15.53 -14.90
C GLN A 381 12.73 -15.81 -15.34
N ALA A 382 13.68 -14.95 -14.96
CA ALA A 382 15.10 -15.18 -15.22
C ALA A 382 15.75 -16.22 -14.27
N LEU A 383 15.09 -16.59 -13.17
CA LEU A 383 15.63 -17.56 -12.21
C LEU A 383 15.52 -19.00 -12.76
N PRO A 384 16.54 -19.85 -12.54
CA PRO A 384 16.46 -21.25 -12.90
C PRO A 384 15.31 -21.97 -12.18
N GLY A 385 14.51 -22.73 -12.92
CA GLY A 385 13.40 -23.51 -12.38
C GLY A 385 12.16 -22.67 -12.04
N SER A 386 12.08 -21.41 -12.47
CA SER A 386 10.90 -20.58 -12.35
C SER A 386 9.70 -21.18 -13.10
N ALA A 387 8.51 -20.95 -12.60
CA ALA A 387 7.26 -21.23 -13.31
C ALA A 387 6.96 -20.14 -14.36
N GLU A 388 5.89 -20.32 -15.13
CA GLU A 388 5.47 -19.37 -16.18
C GLU A 388 5.25 -17.95 -15.66
N THR A 389 4.73 -17.81 -14.44
CA THR A 389 4.53 -16.52 -13.79
C THR A 389 4.66 -16.61 -12.28
N ILE A 390 5.15 -15.55 -11.66
CA ILE A 390 5.21 -15.40 -10.20
C ILE A 390 3.81 -15.25 -9.59
N MET A 391 2.83 -14.74 -10.36
CA MET A 391 1.47 -14.43 -9.87
C MET A 391 0.72 -15.66 -9.35
N THR A 392 0.99 -16.85 -9.90
CA THR A 392 0.34 -18.10 -9.50
C THR A 392 1.11 -18.87 -8.43
N GLN A 393 2.20 -18.32 -7.95
CA GLN A 393 3.04 -18.97 -6.94
C GLN A 393 2.49 -18.79 -5.54
N SER A 394 2.78 -19.77 -4.68
CA SER A 394 2.40 -19.71 -3.28
C SER A 394 3.12 -18.56 -2.56
N TRP A 395 2.36 -17.87 -1.73
CA TRP A 395 2.91 -16.85 -0.82
C TRP A 395 3.87 -17.49 0.18
N PRO A 396 5.07 -16.92 0.40
CA PRO A 396 5.99 -17.42 1.42
C PRO A 396 5.40 -17.23 2.83
N THR A 397 5.35 -18.28 3.59
CA THR A 397 4.84 -18.29 4.97
C THR A 397 5.95 -18.56 5.96
N PHE A 398 5.75 -18.15 7.21
CA PHE A 398 6.65 -18.52 8.31
C PHE A 398 6.65 -20.05 8.52
N ASP A 399 7.85 -20.63 8.69
CA ASP A 399 8.06 -22.04 8.95
C ASP A 399 9.04 -22.20 10.13
N GLU A 400 8.61 -22.83 11.22
CA GLU A 400 9.44 -23.03 12.41
C GLU A 400 10.71 -23.86 12.13
N ALA A 401 10.68 -24.72 11.11
CA ALA A 401 11.85 -25.50 10.70
C ALA A 401 12.99 -24.62 10.15
N HIS A 402 12.70 -23.40 9.74
CA HIS A 402 13.68 -22.43 9.24
C HIS A 402 13.92 -21.26 10.21
N ASN A 403 13.83 -21.52 11.51
CA ASN A 403 13.97 -20.51 12.56
C ASN A 403 15.12 -20.89 13.52
N TRP A 404 16.35 -20.59 13.14
CA TRP A 404 17.56 -20.87 13.91
C TRP A 404 17.97 -19.67 14.77
N ALA A 405 17.21 -19.40 15.84
CA ALA A 405 17.40 -18.23 16.68
C ALA A 405 18.80 -18.17 17.36
N ALA A 406 19.38 -19.31 17.69
CA ALA A 406 20.72 -19.36 18.31
C ALA A 406 21.81 -18.96 17.30
N GLU A 407 21.76 -19.47 16.08
CA GLU A 407 22.69 -19.12 15.01
C GLU A 407 22.48 -17.66 14.53
N GLU A 408 21.24 -17.17 14.52
CA GLU A 408 20.94 -15.77 14.26
C GLU A 408 21.63 -14.86 15.28
N GLU A 409 21.41 -15.09 16.58
CA GLU A 409 22.03 -14.30 17.65
C GLU A 409 23.56 -14.36 17.59
N ALA A 410 24.11 -15.57 17.35
CA ALA A 410 25.55 -15.77 17.26
C ALA A 410 26.15 -14.98 16.07
N PHE A 411 25.52 -15.01 14.92
CA PHE A 411 26.02 -14.31 13.74
C PHE A 411 25.86 -12.77 13.88
N GLU A 412 24.79 -12.30 14.48
CA GLU A 412 24.58 -10.86 14.74
C GLU A 412 25.66 -10.28 15.69
N LYS A 413 26.11 -11.02 16.69
CA LYS A 413 27.25 -10.62 17.52
C LYS A 413 28.52 -10.37 16.68
N VAL A 414 28.78 -11.21 15.71
CA VAL A 414 29.92 -11.05 14.78
C VAL A 414 29.72 -9.83 13.88
N MET A 415 28.51 -9.67 13.33
CA MET A 415 28.19 -8.52 12.46
C MET A 415 28.32 -7.19 13.20
N ASP A 416 27.86 -7.12 14.44
CA ASP A 416 27.98 -5.92 15.27
C ASP A 416 29.44 -5.57 15.56
N TYR A 417 30.26 -6.58 15.82
CA TYR A 417 31.70 -6.37 15.96
C TYR A 417 32.33 -5.84 14.66
N ILE A 418 32.01 -6.44 13.52
CA ILE A 418 32.47 -5.97 12.19
C ILE A 418 32.04 -4.51 11.95
N LYS A 419 30.78 -4.17 12.24
CA LYS A 419 30.29 -2.79 12.13
C LYS A 419 31.08 -1.83 13.00
N ALA A 420 31.30 -2.18 14.25
CA ALA A 420 32.06 -1.35 15.20
C ALA A 420 33.51 -1.12 14.73
N VAL A 421 34.17 -2.15 14.22
CA VAL A 421 35.52 -2.02 13.62
C VAL A 421 35.51 -1.11 12.39
N ARG A 422 34.52 -1.25 11.52
CA ARG A 422 34.39 -0.39 10.32
C ARG A 422 34.14 1.07 10.69
N THR A 423 33.28 1.33 11.67
CA THR A 423 33.00 2.69 12.17
C THR A 423 34.28 3.33 12.73
N MET A 424 34.99 2.62 13.61
CA MET A 424 36.25 3.09 14.18
C MET A 424 37.28 3.41 13.06
N ARG A 425 37.44 2.51 12.08
CA ARG A 425 38.36 2.73 10.96
C ARG A 425 37.99 3.97 10.14
N THR A 426 36.69 4.23 9.94
CA THR A 426 36.21 5.41 9.23
C THR A 426 36.50 6.69 10.02
N GLU A 427 36.25 6.69 11.31
CA GLU A 427 36.53 7.83 12.23
C GLU A 427 38.02 8.16 12.28
N MET A 428 38.87 7.14 12.19
CA MET A 428 40.33 7.28 12.16
C MET A 428 40.89 7.50 10.76
N ASN A 429 40.06 7.64 9.72
CA ASN A 429 40.48 7.78 8.31
C ASN A 429 41.42 6.68 7.82
N VAL A 430 41.29 5.45 8.31
CA VAL A 430 42.11 4.34 7.89
C VAL A 430 41.70 3.86 6.49
N HIS A 431 42.64 3.83 5.55
CA HIS A 431 42.36 3.40 4.18
C HIS A 431 41.86 1.93 4.15
N PRO A 432 40.83 1.59 3.38
CA PRO A 432 40.25 0.23 3.33
C PRO A 432 41.23 -0.88 2.97
N ALA A 433 42.27 -0.58 2.16
CA ALA A 433 43.27 -1.59 1.79
C ALA A 433 44.24 -1.97 2.92
N LYS A 434 44.37 -1.14 3.98
CA LYS A 434 45.23 -1.47 5.11
C LYS A 434 44.59 -2.57 5.98
N LYS A 435 45.24 -3.71 6.07
CA LYS A 435 44.85 -4.82 6.95
C LYS A 435 45.73 -4.85 8.18
N THR A 436 45.23 -5.40 9.28
CA THR A 436 45.93 -5.48 10.55
C THR A 436 45.54 -6.73 11.33
N SER A 437 46.42 -7.16 12.24
CA SER A 437 46.03 -8.17 13.22
C SER A 437 45.02 -7.60 14.23
N MET A 438 44.24 -8.45 14.87
CA MET A 438 43.38 -8.07 15.96
C MET A 438 43.30 -9.17 17.02
N ILE A 439 43.14 -8.71 18.27
CA ILE A 439 42.88 -9.57 19.41
C ILE A 439 41.43 -9.35 19.82
N ILE A 440 40.63 -10.39 19.90
CA ILE A 440 39.24 -10.37 20.29
C ILE A 440 39.10 -11.04 21.65
N GLU A 441 38.78 -10.20 22.65
CA GLU A 441 38.41 -10.63 23.99
C GLU A 441 36.90 -10.92 24.00
N THR A 442 36.49 -12.12 24.29
CA THR A 442 35.11 -12.55 24.38
C THR A 442 34.97 -13.81 25.24
N ALA A 443 33.86 -13.89 25.98
CA ALA A 443 33.52 -15.07 26.76
C ALA A 443 33.09 -16.28 25.87
N ASP A 444 32.56 -15.98 24.66
CA ASP A 444 32.14 -16.97 23.67
C ASP A 444 32.85 -16.71 22.33
N ALA A 445 33.96 -17.42 22.13
CA ALA A 445 34.78 -17.29 20.92
C ALA A 445 34.27 -18.13 19.74
N ALA A 446 33.34 -19.06 19.93
CA ALA A 446 32.91 -19.99 18.91
C ALA A 446 32.27 -19.28 17.69
N PRO A 447 31.32 -18.31 17.82
CA PRO A 447 30.76 -17.57 16.69
C PRO A 447 31.83 -16.84 15.88
N PHE A 448 32.77 -16.18 16.56
CA PHE A 448 33.83 -15.40 15.92
C PHE A 448 34.86 -16.30 15.20
N ARG A 449 35.18 -17.47 15.73
CA ARG A 449 36.05 -18.43 15.06
C ARG A 449 35.41 -18.99 13.80
N ASN A 450 34.12 -19.34 13.86
CA ASN A 450 33.38 -19.85 12.72
C ASN A 450 33.23 -18.78 11.62
N ALA A 451 33.26 -17.49 12.00
CA ALA A 451 33.16 -16.36 11.11
C ALA A 451 34.52 -15.71 10.74
N GLN A 452 35.64 -16.39 10.98
CA GLN A 452 36.98 -15.82 10.78
C GLN A 452 37.21 -15.30 9.36
N VAL A 453 36.66 -15.99 8.35
CA VAL A 453 36.73 -15.58 6.95
C VAL A 453 36.05 -14.21 6.77
N TYR A 454 34.93 -13.97 7.45
CA TYR A 454 34.18 -12.72 7.38
C TYR A 454 34.90 -11.59 8.15
N LEU A 455 35.53 -11.90 9.28
CA LEU A 455 36.42 -10.95 9.99
C LEU A 455 37.59 -10.51 9.11
N ALA A 456 38.24 -11.46 8.44
CA ALA A 456 39.34 -11.18 7.53
C ALA A 456 38.91 -10.25 6.37
N LYS A 457 37.72 -10.46 5.84
CA LYS A 457 37.21 -9.69 4.69
C LYS A 457 36.63 -8.34 5.13
N PHE A 458 35.73 -8.31 6.13
CA PHE A 458 34.92 -7.14 6.43
C PHE A 458 35.46 -6.26 7.56
N ALA A 459 36.24 -6.86 8.51
CA ALA A 459 36.97 -6.13 9.53
C ALA A 459 38.42 -5.84 9.13
N PHE A 460 38.83 -6.30 7.93
CA PHE A 460 40.18 -6.14 7.36
C PHE A 460 41.28 -6.75 8.26
N ALA A 461 40.99 -7.94 8.85
CA ALA A 461 41.93 -8.65 9.68
C ALA A 461 42.92 -9.43 8.85
N THR A 462 44.24 -9.44 9.20
CA THR A 462 45.23 -10.40 8.75
C THR A 462 45.19 -11.67 9.60
N ASP A 463 45.31 -11.47 10.92
CA ASP A 463 45.30 -12.51 11.92
C ASP A 463 44.36 -12.12 13.04
N VAL A 464 43.64 -13.10 13.57
CA VAL A 464 42.69 -12.90 14.68
C VAL A 464 43.05 -13.87 15.80
N THR A 465 43.38 -13.30 16.95
CA THR A 465 43.62 -14.07 18.19
C THR A 465 42.41 -13.89 19.12
N PHE A 466 41.95 -14.97 19.71
CA PHE A 466 40.81 -15.01 20.64
C PHE A 466 41.30 -15.28 22.05
N THR A 467 40.79 -14.52 23.03
CA THR A 467 41.07 -14.69 24.45
C THR A 467 39.82 -14.40 25.28
N GLU A 468 39.70 -15.03 26.45
CA GLU A 468 38.65 -14.74 27.40
C GLU A 468 38.94 -13.42 28.13
N LYS A 469 40.21 -13.11 28.35
CA LYS A 469 40.69 -11.86 28.98
C LYS A 469 42.02 -11.45 28.38
N TYR A 470 42.15 -10.22 27.95
CA TYR A 470 43.40 -9.67 27.44
C TYR A 470 44.14 -8.99 28.55
N GLU A 471 45.36 -9.52 28.90
CA GLU A 471 46.23 -9.01 29.95
C GLU A 471 47.50 -8.34 29.40
N GLY A 472 47.59 -8.16 28.08
CA GLY A 472 48.72 -7.48 27.43
C GLY A 472 48.67 -5.98 27.50
N SER A 473 49.79 -5.33 27.06
CA SER A 473 49.80 -3.87 26.94
C SER A 473 48.80 -3.41 25.84
N THR A 474 48.07 -2.36 26.15
CA THR A 474 47.18 -1.66 25.19
C THR A 474 47.85 -0.42 24.58
N ASP A 475 49.12 -0.17 24.88
CA ASP A 475 49.86 0.96 24.32
C ASP A 475 49.97 0.80 22.80
N GLY A 476 49.63 1.86 22.06
CA GLY A 476 49.60 1.79 20.59
C GLY A 476 48.46 0.95 20.01
N MET A 477 47.43 0.63 20.79
CA MET A 477 46.22 -0.11 20.31
C MET A 477 44.98 0.76 20.41
N VAL A 478 44.09 0.58 19.44
CA VAL A 478 42.72 1.09 19.47
C VAL A 478 41.82 0.01 20.02
N GLN A 479 40.90 0.39 20.89
CA GLN A 479 39.92 -0.51 21.47
C GLN A 479 38.56 -0.32 20.76
N VAL A 480 37.93 -1.40 20.41
CA VAL A 480 36.56 -1.47 19.88
C VAL A 480 35.74 -2.33 20.82
N SER A 481 34.62 -1.82 21.30
CA SER A 481 33.77 -2.57 22.23
C SER A 481 32.37 -2.73 21.70
N THR A 482 31.85 -3.94 21.80
CA THR A 482 30.44 -4.31 21.56
C THR A 482 29.90 -5.00 22.81
N HIS A 483 28.63 -5.37 22.78
CA HIS A 483 28.06 -6.14 23.91
C HIS A 483 28.74 -7.53 24.06
N ALA A 484 29.12 -8.17 22.95
CA ALA A 484 29.59 -9.55 22.93
C ALA A 484 31.13 -9.68 22.94
N ALA A 485 31.87 -8.63 22.55
CA ALA A 485 33.31 -8.71 22.39
C ALA A 485 34.00 -7.35 22.55
N ARG A 486 35.28 -7.40 22.95
CA ARG A 486 36.19 -6.25 22.92
C ARG A 486 37.35 -6.58 21.99
N GLY A 487 37.66 -5.67 21.09
CA GLY A 487 38.77 -5.79 20.14
C GLY A 487 39.92 -4.89 20.49
N PHE A 488 41.15 -5.40 20.37
CA PHE A 488 42.39 -4.63 20.50
C PHE A 488 43.09 -4.70 19.13
N ILE A 489 43.23 -3.55 18.50
CA ILE A 489 43.71 -3.41 17.13
C ILE A 489 44.91 -2.45 17.14
N PRO A 490 46.09 -2.88 16.66
CA PRO A 490 47.27 -2.02 16.58
C PRO A 490 46.96 -0.75 15.79
N MET A 491 47.40 0.42 16.33
CA MET A 491 47.36 1.67 15.59
C MET A 491 48.21 1.53 14.33
N MET A 492 47.65 1.89 13.21
CA MET A 492 48.36 1.94 11.95
C MET A 492 48.91 3.36 11.75
N GLU A 493 50.19 3.46 11.44
CA GLU A 493 50.83 4.69 11.01
C GLU A 493 50.36 5.14 9.63
#